data_10c420e1747bea75e31012c49a66edfe
#
_entry.id   10c420e1747bea75e31012c49a66edfe
#
_cell.length_a   1.000
_cell.length_b   1.000
_cell.length_c   1.000
_cell.angle_alpha   90.00
_cell.angle_beta   90.00
_cell.angle_gamma   90.00
#
_symmetry.space_group_name_H-M   'P 1'
#
loop_
_entity.id
_entity.type
_entity.pdbx_description
1 polymer ?
#
loop_
_entity_poly.entity_id
_entity_poly.type
_entity_poly.pdbx_seq_one_letter_code
_entity_poly.pdbx_strand_id
1 'polypeptide(L)'
;MLENKIVVLTGGGDGIGWECAKAYVKAGATICILDKNQLAENKLEELKTTKTLALTCNLANEAEVANAFNTIIEKYGRIDAIHNNAAIAHPSKTLDQTSNSEWDLLMDINLKSILYTTRYGIAHLKKSQGCILNTSSMVGSIGQDNHAVYVATKGAINALTKAMALDYAPFKIRVNAVSPAAINTPTLQAWSQEQPNKGEIEKYLNKLQPLGDMPAGDVIADACTFLLSNAARFITGTILPVSGGAELGYRTLI
;
A
#
# COMPACT_ATOMS: atom_id res chain seq x y z
N MET A 1 10.96 12.22 11.37
CA MET A 1 9.48 12.33 11.25
C MET A 1 8.77 11.15 11.90
N LEU A 2 9.37 9.97 11.91
CA LEU A 2 8.79 8.74 12.48
C LEU A 2 9.64 8.19 13.64
N GLU A 3 10.36 9.04 14.33
CA GLU A 3 11.23 8.68 15.46
C GLU A 3 10.47 7.84 16.49
N ASN A 4 11.06 6.68 16.84
CA ASN A 4 10.54 5.73 17.82
C ASN A 4 9.15 5.14 17.50
N LYS A 5 8.64 5.27 16.29
CA LYS A 5 7.40 4.61 15.87
C LYS A 5 7.68 3.18 15.41
N ILE A 6 6.83 2.25 15.82
CA ILE A 6 6.78 0.89 15.30
C ILE A 6 5.75 0.85 14.17
N VAL A 7 6.23 0.64 12.94
CA VAL A 7 5.39 0.65 11.73
C VAL A 7 5.32 -0.77 11.16
N VAL A 8 4.12 -1.32 11.04
CA VAL A 8 3.86 -2.57 10.32
C VAL A 8 3.59 -2.22 8.86
N LEU A 9 4.38 -2.78 7.94
CA LEU A 9 4.28 -2.55 6.50
C LEU A 9 4.03 -3.87 5.78
N THR A 10 2.93 -3.97 5.06
CA THR A 10 2.64 -5.15 4.24
C THR A 10 3.15 -4.98 2.82
N GLY A 11 3.67 -6.06 2.21
CA GLY A 11 4.24 -6.02 0.86
C GLY A 11 5.47 -5.09 0.77
N GLY A 12 6.30 -5.10 1.81
CA GLY A 12 7.47 -4.22 1.92
C GLY A 12 8.73 -4.76 1.22
N GLY A 13 8.64 -5.91 0.56
CA GLY A 13 9.78 -6.55 -0.08
C GLY A 13 10.14 -5.98 -1.45
N ASP A 14 9.25 -5.25 -2.12
CA ASP A 14 9.51 -4.74 -3.46
C ASP A 14 8.65 -3.50 -3.80
N GLY A 15 8.93 -2.86 -4.95
CA GLY A 15 8.16 -1.75 -5.51
C GLY A 15 7.94 -0.59 -4.53
N ILE A 16 6.72 -0.07 -4.48
CA ILE A 16 6.33 1.03 -3.57
C ILE A 16 6.61 0.66 -2.12
N GLY A 17 6.31 -0.59 -1.72
CA GLY A 17 6.53 -1.05 -0.35
C GLY A 17 8.00 -1.00 0.06
N TRP A 18 8.91 -1.36 -0.85
CA TRP A 18 10.35 -1.27 -0.59
C TRP A 18 10.83 0.18 -0.44
N GLU A 19 10.36 1.08 -1.30
CA GLU A 19 10.68 2.51 -1.16
C GLU A 19 10.13 3.08 0.16
N CYS A 20 8.90 2.68 0.56
CA CYS A 20 8.35 3.01 1.86
C CYS A 20 9.22 2.47 3.02
N ALA A 21 9.70 1.22 2.93
CA ALA A 21 10.57 0.64 3.94
C ALA A 21 11.84 1.48 4.15
N LYS A 22 12.52 1.86 3.06
CA LYS A 22 13.70 2.73 3.09
C LYS A 22 13.39 4.10 3.69
N ALA A 23 12.30 4.73 3.23
CA ALA A 23 11.90 6.06 3.70
C ALA A 23 11.55 6.06 5.20
N TYR A 24 10.84 5.04 5.68
CA TYR A 24 10.46 4.94 7.09
C TYR A 24 11.67 4.72 8.01
N VAL A 25 12.61 3.86 7.60
CA VAL A 25 13.88 3.69 8.33
C VAL A 25 14.65 5.01 8.37
N LYS A 26 14.80 5.69 7.23
CA LYS A 26 15.44 7.01 7.14
C LYS A 26 14.74 8.06 8.02
N ALA A 27 13.42 7.95 8.18
CA ALA A 27 12.62 8.83 9.03
C ALA A 27 12.70 8.46 10.53
N GLY A 28 13.43 7.40 10.92
CA GLY A 28 13.69 7.00 12.30
C GLY A 28 12.76 5.92 12.86
N ALA A 29 11.91 5.31 12.03
CA ALA A 29 11.00 4.24 12.44
C ALA A 29 11.74 2.91 12.68
N THR A 30 11.15 2.08 13.55
CA THR A 30 11.33 0.64 13.55
C THR A 30 10.28 0.05 12.62
N ILE A 31 10.71 -0.75 11.63
CA ILE A 31 9.77 -1.33 10.67
C ILE A 31 9.61 -2.83 10.85
N CYS A 32 8.36 -3.30 10.69
CA CYS A 32 7.99 -4.69 10.67
C CYS A 32 7.40 -5.00 9.28
N ILE A 33 8.18 -5.63 8.42
CA ILE A 33 7.79 -5.97 7.05
C ILE A 33 7.09 -7.33 7.06
N LEU A 34 5.87 -7.37 6.52
CA LEU A 34 5.13 -8.60 6.24
C LEU A 34 5.07 -8.79 4.73
N ASP A 35 5.72 -9.82 4.22
CA ASP A 35 5.74 -10.13 2.79
C ASP A 35 5.56 -11.64 2.56
N LYS A 36 4.94 -12.02 1.45
CA LYS A 36 4.79 -13.43 1.08
C LYS A 36 6.14 -14.11 0.79
N ASN A 37 7.11 -13.33 0.35
CA ASN A 37 8.46 -13.78 0.05
C ASN A 37 9.39 -13.42 1.20
N GLN A 38 10.35 -14.29 1.47
CA GLN A 38 11.43 -13.97 2.38
C GLN A 38 12.23 -12.78 1.83
N LEU A 39 12.49 -11.80 2.67
CA LEU A 39 13.30 -10.64 2.28
C LEU A 39 14.75 -11.08 2.08
N ALA A 40 15.34 -10.75 0.95
CA ALA A 40 16.72 -11.10 0.64
C ALA A 40 17.71 -10.38 1.58
N GLU A 41 18.82 -11.04 1.92
CA GLU A 41 19.83 -10.50 2.86
C GLU A 41 20.38 -9.15 2.42
N ASN A 42 20.68 -8.99 1.12
CA ASN A 42 21.16 -7.72 0.59
C ASN A 42 20.18 -6.55 0.79
N LYS A 43 18.87 -6.81 0.76
CA LYS A 43 17.85 -5.81 1.08
C LYS A 43 17.84 -5.46 2.57
N LEU A 44 18.04 -6.44 3.44
CA LEU A 44 18.17 -6.18 4.87
C LEU A 44 19.44 -5.35 5.17
N GLU A 45 20.54 -5.66 4.51
CA GLU A 45 21.78 -4.88 4.60
C GLU A 45 21.63 -3.45 4.08
N GLU A 46 20.87 -3.24 2.99
CA GLU A 46 20.59 -1.91 2.44
C GLU A 46 19.87 -1.01 3.45
N LEU A 47 18.98 -1.56 4.28
CA LEU A 47 18.31 -0.79 5.33
C LEU A 47 19.26 -0.31 6.43
N LYS A 48 20.46 -0.90 6.54
CA LYS A 48 21.54 -0.51 7.49
C LYS A 48 21.07 -0.24 8.91
N THR A 49 20.13 -1.03 9.41
CA THR A 49 19.56 -0.82 10.74
C THR A 49 19.20 -2.14 11.41
N THR A 50 19.40 -2.18 12.74
CA THR A 50 18.87 -3.27 13.58
C THR A 50 17.39 -3.08 13.92
N LYS A 51 16.78 -1.98 13.49
CA LYS A 51 15.37 -1.63 13.74
C LYS A 51 14.45 -2.21 12.67
N THR A 52 14.78 -3.38 12.10
CA THR A 52 13.96 -4.05 11.09
C THR A 52 13.62 -5.45 11.55
N LEU A 53 12.36 -5.82 11.39
CA LEU A 53 11.85 -7.18 11.50
C LEU A 53 11.16 -7.54 10.18
N ALA A 54 11.67 -8.53 9.48
CA ALA A 54 11.02 -9.05 8.26
C ALA A 54 10.45 -10.43 8.57
N LEU A 55 9.18 -10.63 8.27
CA LEU A 55 8.45 -11.87 8.49
C LEU A 55 7.82 -12.32 7.17
N THR A 56 8.03 -13.58 6.82
CA THR A 56 7.29 -14.22 5.72
C THR A 56 5.85 -14.43 6.18
N CYS A 57 4.89 -13.88 5.44
CA CYS A 57 3.49 -13.88 5.81
C CYS A 57 2.60 -13.81 4.56
N ASN A 58 1.79 -14.84 4.36
CA ASN A 58 0.72 -14.80 3.38
C ASN A 58 -0.49 -14.05 3.96
N LEU A 59 -0.73 -12.87 3.46
CA LEU A 59 -1.79 -11.98 3.96
C LEU A 59 -3.22 -12.49 3.66
N ALA A 60 -3.39 -13.46 2.78
CA ALA A 60 -4.65 -14.17 2.58
C ALA A 60 -4.92 -15.22 3.68
N ASN A 61 -3.93 -15.56 4.48
CA ASN A 61 -4.03 -16.51 5.58
C ASN A 61 -4.12 -15.79 6.93
N GLU A 62 -5.32 -15.82 7.53
CA GLU A 62 -5.57 -15.12 8.81
C GLU A 62 -4.63 -15.59 9.93
N ALA A 63 -4.35 -16.90 10.03
CA ALA A 63 -3.49 -17.43 11.08
C ALA A 63 -2.03 -16.95 10.95
N GLU A 64 -1.52 -16.82 9.73
CA GLU A 64 -0.19 -16.26 9.50
C GLU A 64 -0.12 -14.79 9.90
N VAL A 65 -1.17 -13.99 9.57
CA VAL A 65 -1.25 -12.59 10.00
C VAL A 65 -1.30 -12.49 11.53
N ALA A 66 -2.13 -13.31 12.19
CA ALA A 66 -2.19 -13.35 13.64
C ALA A 66 -0.83 -13.65 14.28
N ASN A 67 -0.13 -14.67 13.78
CA ASN A 67 1.20 -15.05 14.27
C ASN A 67 2.23 -13.94 14.05
N ALA A 68 2.21 -13.28 12.90
CA ALA A 68 3.09 -12.15 12.60
C ALA A 68 2.87 -10.99 13.58
N PHE A 69 1.61 -10.62 13.87
CA PHE A 69 1.29 -9.58 14.83
C PHE A 69 1.70 -9.97 16.26
N ASN A 70 1.50 -11.22 16.67
CA ASN A 70 1.99 -11.72 17.96
C ASN A 70 3.50 -11.57 18.08
N THR A 71 4.26 -12.00 17.06
CA THR A 71 5.73 -11.87 17.04
C THR A 71 6.18 -10.40 17.15
N ILE A 72 5.48 -9.48 16.46
CA ILE A 72 5.77 -8.05 16.55
C ILE A 72 5.54 -7.53 17.97
N ILE A 73 4.44 -7.93 18.60
CA ILE A 73 4.09 -7.48 19.95
C ILE A 73 5.02 -8.09 20.99
N GLU A 74 5.37 -9.36 20.89
CA GLU A 74 6.36 -10.00 21.77
C GLU A 74 7.71 -9.26 21.72
N LYS A 75 8.12 -8.82 20.51
CA LYS A 75 9.41 -8.17 20.32
C LYS A 75 9.42 -6.68 20.74
N TYR A 76 8.36 -5.94 20.44
CA TYR A 76 8.35 -4.48 20.57
C TYR A 76 7.32 -3.93 21.55
N GLY A 77 6.34 -4.73 21.99
CA GLY A 77 5.29 -4.35 22.95
C GLY A 77 4.24 -3.37 22.45
N ARG A 78 4.41 -2.81 21.22
CA ARG A 78 3.51 -1.79 20.69
C ARG A 78 3.48 -1.77 19.16
N ILE A 79 2.45 -1.14 18.61
CA ILE A 79 2.34 -0.75 17.20
C ILE A 79 1.85 0.69 17.16
N ASP A 80 2.50 1.53 16.34
CA ASP A 80 2.15 2.95 16.18
C ASP A 80 1.51 3.24 14.83
N ALA A 81 1.80 2.41 13.83
CA ALA A 81 1.18 2.55 12.51
C ALA A 81 1.10 1.21 11.79
N ILE A 82 0.08 1.08 10.94
CA ILE A 82 -0.07 -0.02 9.99
C ILE A 82 -0.19 0.59 8.59
N HIS A 83 0.68 0.16 7.68
CA HIS A 83 0.59 0.50 6.26
C HIS A 83 0.19 -0.74 5.47
N ASN A 84 -1.07 -0.80 5.05
CA ASN A 84 -1.62 -1.82 4.17
C ASN A 84 -1.25 -1.47 2.72
N ASN A 85 -0.12 -1.98 2.26
CA ASN A 85 0.42 -1.69 0.93
C ASN A 85 0.36 -2.90 0.00
N ALA A 86 0.44 -4.12 0.52
CA ALA A 86 0.43 -5.33 -0.29
C ALA A 86 -0.80 -5.41 -1.21
N ALA A 87 -0.57 -5.67 -2.47
CA ALA A 87 -1.62 -5.86 -3.46
C ALA A 87 -1.11 -6.64 -4.67
N ILE A 88 -2.04 -7.22 -5.42
CA ILE A 88 -1.83 -7.79 -6.74
C ILE A 88 -2.79 -7.12 -7.73
N ALA A 89 -2.36 -6.98 -8.99
CA ALA A 89 -3.16 -6.37 -10.06
C ALA A 89 -3.64 -7.39 -11.12
N HIS A 90 -3.09 -8.59 -11.11
CA HIS A 90 -3.42 -9.66 -12.06
C HIS A 90 -4.51 -10.59 -11.57
N PRO A 91 -5.28 -11.17 -12.48
CA PRO A 91 -5.17 -11.05 -13.94
C PRO A 91 -5.81 -9.78 -14.51
N SER A 92 -5.39 -9.37 -15.72
CA SER A 92 -5.99 -8.29 -16.51
C SER A 92 -7.05 -8.87 -17.43
N LYS A 93 -8.32 -8.81 -17.02
CA LYS A 93 -9.45 -9.40 -17.74
C LYS A 93 -10.72 -8.57 -17.58
N THR A 94 -11.65 -8.73 -18.51
CA THR A 94 -13.03 -8.28 -18.35
C THR A 94 -13.72 -9.08 -17.24
N LEU A 95 -14.78 -8.52 -16.65
CA LEU A 95 -15.46 -9.14 -15.51
C LEU A 95 -16.05 -10.52 -15.86
N ASP A 96 -16.64 -10.65 -17.03
CA ASP A 96 -17.25 -11.89 -17.53
C ASP A 96 -16.23 -13.02 -17.79
N GLN A 97 -14.97 -12.67 -17.99
CA GLN A 97 -13.85 -13.62 -18.19
C GLN A 97 -13.10 -13.94 -16.91
N THR A 98 -13.40 -13.25 -15.81
CA THR A 98 -12.74 -13.48 -14.51
C THR A 98 -13.34 -14.71 -13.84
N SER A 99 -12.51 -15.69 -13.49
CA SER A 99 -12.95 -16.86 -12.73
C SER A 99 -13.19 -16.52 -11.25
N ASN A 100 -13.98 -17.36 -10.56
CA ASN A 100 -14.20 -17.20 -9.12
C ASN A 100 -12.90 -17.22 -8.31
N SER A 101 -11.96 -18.09 -8.67
CA SER A 101 -10.66 -18.17 -7.97
C SER A 101 -9.79 -16.92 -8.15
N GLU A 102 -9.84 -16.29 -9.34
CA GLU A 102 -9.15 -15.02 -9.59
C GLU A 102 -9.80 -13.87 -8.83
N TRP A 103 -11.13 -13.84 -8.80
CA TRP A 103 -11.89 -12.90 -7.99
C TRP A 103 -11.53 -13.03 -6.50
N ASP A 104 -11.62 -14.24 -5.95
CA ASP A 104 -11.34 -14.49 -4.53
C ASP A 104 -9.91 -14.13 -4.17
N LEU A 105 -8.95 -14.47 -5.03
CA LEU A 105 -7.54 -14.14 -4.81
C LEU A 105 -7.30 -12.62 -4.71
N LEU A 106 -7.88 -11.82 -5.63
CA LEU A 106 -7.77 -10.37 -5.61
C LEU A 106 -8.45 -9.77 -4.37
N MET A 107 -9.64 -10.25 -4.02
CA MET A 107 -10.37 -9.78 -2.84
C MET A 107 -9.64 -10.15 -1.54
N ASP A 108 -9.12 -11.37 -1.44
CA ASP A 108 -8.42 -11.83 -0.24
C ASP A 108 -7.13 -11.05 0.00
N ILE A 109 -6.33 -10.83 -1.06
CA ILE A 109 -5.04 -10.14 -0.91
C ILE A 109 -5.22 -8.63 -0.80
N ASN A 110 -6.03 -8.01 -1.67
CA ASN A 110 -6.08 -6.55 -1.75
C ASN A 110 -7.00 -5.92 -0.68
N LEU A 111 -8.04 -6.62 -0.26
CA LEU A 111 -9.08 -6.05 0.62
C LEU A 111 -9.19 -6.77 1.97
N LYS A 112 -9.33 -8.09 1.96
CA LYS A 112 -9.55 -8.87 3.19
C LYS A 112 -8.32 -8.88 4.11
N SER A 113 -7.12 -8.75 3.54
CA SER A 113 -5.89 -8.55 4.31
C SER A 113 -5.95 -7.33 5.24
N ILE A 114 -6.65 -6.24 4.82
CA ILE A 114 -6.85 -5.04 5.64
C ILE A 114 -7.71 -5.37 6.87
N LEU A 115 -8.72 -6.23 6.72
CA LEU A 115 -9.51 -6.73 7.85
C LEU A 115 -8.60 -7.44 8.87
N TYR A 116 -7.72 -8.33 8.41
CA TYR A 116 -6.85 -9.09 9.29
C TYR A 116 -5.83 -8.22 10.01
N THR A 117 -5.11 -7.35 9.30
CA THR A 117 -4.15 -6.42 9.91
C THR A 117 -4.82 -5.48 10.90
N THR A 118 -6.04 -5.01 10.59
CA THR A 118 -6.83 -4.19 11.50
C THR A 118 -7.27 -4.98 12.73
N ARG A 119 -7.80 -6.20 12.56
CA ARG A 119 -8.26 -7.07 13.65
C ARG A 119 -7.17 -7.29 14.70
N TYR A 120 -5.97 -7.63 14.27
CA TYR A 120 -4.85 -7.92 15.16
C TYR A 120 -4.06 -6.68 15.62
N GLY A 121 -4.16 -5.57 14.89
CA GLY A 121 -3.44 -4.34 15.21
C GLY A 121 -4.22 -3.30 16.02
N ILE A 122 -5.56 -3.29 15.92
CA ILE A 122 -6.38 -2.17 16.39
C ILE A 122 -6.27 -1.93 17.92
N ALA A 123 -6.15 -2.99 18.71
CA ALA A 123 -6.01 -2.85 20.16
C ALA A 123 -4.72 -2.11 20.55
N HIS A 124 -3.64 -2.30 19.79
CA HIS A 124 -2.36 -1.64 19.97
C HIS A 124 -2.39 -0.21 19.45
N LEU A 125 -3.04 0.04 18.32
CA LEU A 125 -3.25 1.39 17.80
C LEU A 125 -4.13 2.24 18.72
N LYS A 126 -5.12 1.66 19.40
CA LYS A 126 -5.90 2.37 20.43
C LYS A 126 -5.03 2.85 21.59
N LYS A 127 -4.08 2.04 22.03
CA LYS A 127 -3.14 2.40 23.11
C LYS A 127 -2.15 3.48 22.67
N SER A 128 -1.64 3.40 21.45
CA SER A 128 -0.64 4.35 20.91
C SER A 128 -1.26 5.62 20.32
N GLN A 129 -2.60 5.66 20.13
CA GLN A 129 -3.29 6.68 19.33
C GLN A 129 -2.66 6.85 17.96
N GLY A 130 -2.42 5.70 17.30
CA GLY A 130 -1.62 5.59 16.11
C GLY A 130 -2.37 5.92 14.81
N CYS A 131 -1.97 5.29 13.70
CA CYS A 131 -2.63 5.51 12.42
C CYS A 131 -2.61 4.27 11.53
N ILE A 132 -3.54 4.26 10.56
CA ILE A 132 -3.60 3.28 9.47
C ILE A 132 -3.44 4.05 8.15
N LEU A 133 -2.61 3.53 7.27
CA LEU A 133 -2.45 4.00 5.90
C LEU A 133 -2.76 2.87 4.94
N ASN A 134 -3.57 3.12 3.93
CA ASN A 134 -3.91 2.16 2.90
C ASN A 134 -3.32 2.60 1.55
N THR A 135 -2.76 1.69 0.78
CA THR A 135 -2.38 1.95 -0.62
C THR A 135 -3.56 1.62 -1.53
N SER A 136 -4.26 2.66 -1.97
CA SER A 136 -5.29 2.56 -3.00
C SER A 136 -4.65 2.63 -4.41
N SER A 137 -5.32 3.24 -5.35
CA SER A 137 -4.86 3.56 -6.70
C SER A 137 -5.79 4.62 -7.30
N MET A 138 -5.32 5.38 -8.27
CA MET A 138 -6.18 6.29 -9.04
C MET A 138 -7.39 5.56 -9.64
N VAL A 139 -7.24 4.29 -10.03
CA VAL A 139 -8.32 3.49 -10.60
C VAL A 139 -9.42 3.14 -9.59
N GLY A 140 -9.19 3.35 -8.29
CA GLY A 140 -10.25 3.30 -7.28
C GLY A 140 -11.22 4.48 -7.34
N SER A 141 -10.89 5.54 -8.08
CA SER A 141 -11.73 6.73 -8.30
C SER A 141 -12.16 6.87 -9.76
N ILE A 142 -11.43 6.26 -10.69
CA ILE A 142 -11.73 6.19 -12.13
C ILE A 142 -11.71 4.74 -12.59
N GLY A 143 -12.22 4.45 -13.79
CA GLY A 143 -12.17 3.10 -14.33
C GLY A 143 -10.83 2.76 -14.97
N GLN A 144 -10.62 1.46 -15.18
CA GLN A 144 -9.56 0.92 -16.04
C GLN A 144 -10.12 -0.31 -16.77
N ASP A 145 -9.97 -0.35 -18.09
CA ASP A 145 -10.40 -1.49 -18.89
C ASP A 145 -9.61 -2.75 -18.53
N ASN A 146 -10.24 -3.91 -18.71
CA ASN A 146 -9.66 -5.22 -18.39
C ASN A 146 -9.11 -5.37 -16.94
N HIS A 147 -9.62 -4.59 -15.97
CA HIS A 147 -9.17 -4.64 -14.58
C HIS A 147 -10.32 -4.53 -13.58
N ALA A 148 -11.53 -4.95 -13.95
CA ALA A 148 -12.75 -4.71 -13.18
C ALA A 148 -12.63 -5.12 -11.71
N VAL A 149 -12.07 -6.30 -11.40
CA VAL A 149 -11.91 -6.78 -10.03
C VAL A 149 -10.87 -5.97 -9.26
N TYR A 150 -9.73 -5.67 -9.88
CA TYR A 150 -8.73 -4.80 -9.27
C TYR A 150 -9.29 -3.41 -8.94
N VAL A 151 -9.99 -2.79 -9.90
CA VAL A 151 -10.69 -1.51 -9.72
C VAL A 151 -11.69 -1.59 -8.56
N ALA A 152 -12.48 -2.67 -8.49
CA ALA A 152 -13.43 -2.89 -7.40
C ALA A 152 -12.72 -2.96 -6.04
N THR A 153 -11.58 -3.67 -5.92
CA THR A 153 -10.82 -3.72 -4.67
C THR A 153 -10.30 -2.34 -4.27
N LYS A 154 -9.81 -1.53 -5.21
CA LYS A 154 -9.27 -0.19 -4.92
C LYS A 154 -10.37 0.83 -4.61
N GLY A 155 -11.53 0.73 -5.26
CA GLY A 155 -12.73 1.49 -4.89
C GLY A 155 -13.24 1.12 -3.49
N ALA A 156 -13.24 -0.17 -3.15
CA ALA A 156 -13.60 -0.65 -1.82
C ALA A 156 -12.62 -0.12 -0.75
N ILE A 157 -11.32 -0.06 -1.03
CA ILE A 157 -10.30 0.54 -0.12
C ILE A 157 -10.61 2.01 0.13
N ASN A 158 -11.02 2.78 -0.90
CA ASN A 158 -11.39 4.19 -0.75
C ASN A 158 -12.60 4.35 0.20
N ALA A 159 -13.64 3.55 0.02
CA ALA A 159 -14.82 3.56 0.89
C ALA A 159 -14.47 3.09 2.31
N LEU A 160 -13.74 1.99 2.44
CA LEU A 160 -13.31 1.41 3.71
C LEU A 160 -12.45 2.40 4.52
N THR A 161 -11.54 3.11 3.88
CA THR A 161 -10.69 4.13 4.52
C THR A 161 -11.53 5.21 5.21
N LYS A 162 -12.59 5.69 4.56
CA LYS A 162 -13.50 6.71 5.13
C LYS A 162 -14.32 6.16 6.29
N ALA A 163 -14.86 4.95 6.16
CA ALA A 163 -15.61 4.30 7.23
C ALA A 163 -14.73 4.06 8.46
N MET A 164 -13.56 3.45 8.28
CA MET A 164 -12.59 3.22 9.36
C MET A 164 -12.12 4.53 10.02
N ALA A 165 -11.99 5.62 9.26
CA ALA A 165 -11.63 6.92 9.81
C ALA A 165 -12.68 7.42 10.81
N LEU A 166 -13.96 7.23 10.53
CA LEU A 166 -15.07 7.57 11.43
C LEU A 166 -15.12 6.62 12.65
N ASP A 167 -15.02 5.31 12.41
CA ASP A 167 -15.09 4.29 13.46
C ASP A 167 -13.99 4.45 14.52
N TYR A 168 -12.79 4.87 14.09
CA TYR A 168 -11.62 4.94 14.96
C TYR A 168 -11.25 6.35 15.44
N ALA A 169 -11.93 7.38 14.93
CA ALA A 169 -11.74 8.76 15.41
C ALA A 169 -11.94 8.94 16.94
N PRO A 170 -12.92 8.27 17.59
CA PRO A 170 -13.07 8.35 19.05
C PRO A 170 -11.83 7.89 19.84
N PHE A 171 -11.00 7.04 19.22
CA PHE A 171 -9.75 6.55 19.81
C PHE A 171 -8.52 7.38 19.35
N LYS A 172 -8.75 8.50 18.66
CA LYS A 172 -7.70 9.35 18.07
C LYS A 172 -6.80 8.63 17.07
N ILE A 173 -7.32 7.57 16.44
CA ILE A 173 -6.63 6.86 15.36
C ILE A 173 -7.02 7.52 14.04
N ARG A 174 -6.02 7.86 13.22
CA ARG A 174 -6.22 8.40 11.88
C ARG A 174 -6.19 7.26 10.87
N VAL A 175 -7.06 7.31 9.88
CA VAL A 175 -7.05 6.35 8.77
C VAL A 175 -7.08 7.12 7.46
N ASN A 176 -6.06 6.93 6.61
CA ASN A 176 -5.94 7.61 5.33
C ASN A 176 -5.51 6.62 4.24
N ALA A 177 -5.59 7.05 2.99
CA ALA A 177 -5.03 6.31 1.87
C ALA A 177 -4.18 7.21 0.97
N VAL A 178 -3.19 6.62 0.30
CA VAL A 178 -2.54 7.20 -0.87
C VAL A 178 -3.13 6.57 -2.13
N SER A 179 -3.23 7.35 -3.19
CA SER A 179 -3.78 6.93 -4.49
C SER A 179 -2.76 7.17 -5.61
N PRO A 180 -1.82 6.24 -5.82
CA PRO A 180 -0.85 6.32 -6.90
C PRO A 180 -1.47 6.18 -8.29
N ALA A 181 -0.82 6.78 -9.30
CA ALA A 181 -1.01 6.46 -10.70
C ALA A 181 0.03 5.43 -11.18
N ALA A 182 0.56 5.57 -12.38
CA ALA A 182 1.64 4.74 -12.88
C ALA A 182 2.96 5.06 -12.16
N ILE A 183 3.50 4.07 -11.47
CA ILE A 183 4.78 4.16 -10.74
C ILE A 183 5.70 3.09 -11.30
N ASN A 184 6.93 3.46 -11.63
CA ASN A 184 7.95 2.56 -12.15
C ASN A 184 8.34 1.53 -11.09
N THR A 185 7.66 0.39 -11.11
CA THR A 185 7.84 -0.73 -10.18
C THR A 185 8.02 -2.02 -10.96
N PRO A 186 8.68 -3.04 -10.38
CA PRO A 186 8.80 -4.36 -11.02
C PRO A 186 7.44 -4.95 -11.42
N THR A 187 6.40 -4.76 -10.62
CA THR A 187 5.03 -5.22 -10.91
C THR A 187 4.46 -4.56 -12.17
N LEU A 188 4.60 -3.23 -12.30
CA LEU A 188 4.11 -2.51 -13.47
C LEU A 188 4.94 -2.83 -14.73
N GLN A 189 6.25 -2.97 -14.56
CA GLN A 189 7.14 -3.40 -15.66
C GLN A 189 6.77 -4.81 -16.17
N ALA A 190 6.57 -5.77 -15.26
CA ALA A 190 6.15 -7.12 -15.63
C ALA A 190 4.80 -7.09 -16.37
N TRP A 191 3.82 -6.35 -15.85
CA TRP A 191 2.52 -6.17 -16.50
C TRP A 191 2.66 -5.57 -17.91
N SER A 192 3.47 -4.51 -18.08
CA SER A 192 3.65 -3.87 -19.39
C SER A 192 4.25 -4.83 -20.44
N GLN A 193 5.13 -5.74 -20.00
CA GLN A 193 5.74 -6.75 -20.86
C GLN A 193 4.77 -7.86 -21.30
N GLU A 194 3.68 -8.08 -20.59
CA GLU A 194 2.62 -9.03 -20.93
C GLU A 194 1.62 -8.47 -21.96
N GLN A 195 1.64 -7.15 -22.19
CA GLN A 195 0.70 -6.52 -23.11
C GLN A 195 1.08 -6.75 -24.59
N PRO A 196 0.09 -6.91 -25.50
CA PRO A 196 0.34 -7.14 -26.91
C PRO A 196 1.20 -6.04 -27.58
N ASN A 197 1.02 -4.78 -27.17
CA ASN A 197 1.66 -3.59 -27.74
C ASN A 197 2.63 -2.93 -26.74
N LYS A 198 3.64 -3.67 -26.27
CA LYS A 198 4.56 -3.27 -25.19
C LYS A 198 5.12 -1.85 -25.31
N GLY A 199 5.66 -1.49 -26.49
CA GLY A 199 6.28 -0.18 -26.68
C GLY A 199 5.28 0.99 -26.70
N GLU A 200 4.02 0.74 -27.07
CA GLU A 200 2.96 1.76 -27.01
C GLU A 200 2.45 1.92 -25.57
N ILE A 201 2.35 0.82 -24.83
CA ILE A 201 1.97 0.83 -23.42
C ILE A 201 2.99 1.61 -22.58
N GLU A 202 4.28 1.40 -22.77
CA GLU A 202 5.33 2.16 -22.08
C GLU A 202 5.24 3.66 -22.38
N LYS A 203 5.06 4.02 -23.66
CA LYS A 203 4.85 5.43 -24.05
C LYS A 203 3.58 6.01 -23.43
N TYR A 204 2.49 5.24 -23.37
CA TYR A 204 1.25 5.65 -22.75
C TYR A 204 1.44 5.90 -21.25
N LEU A 205 2.05 4.95 -20.53
CA LEU A 205 2.29 5.07 -19.10
C LEU A 205 3.16 6.28 -18.76
N ASN A 206 4.20 6.56 -19.56
CA ASN A 206 5.05 7.74 -19.36
C ASN A 206 4.33 9.06 -19.65
N LYS A 207 3.28 9.06 -20.49
CA LYS A 207 2.49 10.25 -20.81
C LYS A 207 1.23 10.39 -19.97
N LEU A 208 0.89 9.40 -19.17
CA LEU A 208 -0.34 9.37 -18.39
C LEU A 208 -0.42 10.54 -17.42
N GLN A 209 0.71 10.93 -16.85
CA GLN A 209 0.78 11.91 -15.78
C GLN A 209 1.13 13.30 -16.33
N PRO A 210 0.29 14.32 -16.08
CA PRO A 210 0.56 15.69 -16.51
C PRO A 210 1.87 16.30 -16.01
N LEU A 211 2.33 15.90 -14.81
CA LEU A 211 3.58 16.43 -14.24
C LEU A 211 4.86 15.86 -14.86
N GLY A 212 4.78 14.83 -15.68
CA GLY A 212 5.94 14.28 -16.36
C GLY A 212 5.94 12.76 -16.40
N ASP A 213 7.10 12.21 -16.69
CA ASP A 213 7.31 10.77 -16.83
C ASP A 213 6.98 10.01 -15.53
N MET A 214 6.80 8.71 -15.69
CA MET A 214 6.49 7.79 -14.61
C MET A 214 7.59 7.80 -13.54
N PRO A 215 7.32 8.25 -12.29
CA PRO A 215 8.33 8.35 -11.25
C PRO A 215 8.64 6.98 -10.63
N ALA A 216 9.72 6.91 -9.86
CA ALA A 216 9.99 5.79 -8.97
C ALA A 216 9.06 5.82 -7.73
N GLY A 217 9.09 4.76 -6.92
CA GLY A 217 8.20 4.62 -5.76
C GLY A 217 8.50 5.55 -4.59
N ASP A 218 9.63 6.23 -4.61
CA ASP A 218 10.07 7.17 -3.57
C ASP A 218 9.11 8.36 -3.38
N VAL A 219 8.53 8.88 -4.47
CA VAL A 219 7.52 9.96 -4.39
C VAL A 219 6.27 9.52 -3.62
N ILE A 220 5.92 8.25 -3.70
CA ILE A 220 4.82 7.68 -2.90
C ILE A 220 5.26 7.52 -1.45
N ALA A 221 6.49 7.06 -1.23
CA ALA A 221 7.05 6.86 0.10
C ALA A 221 7.13 8.17 0.90
N ASP A 222 7.44 9.29 0.26
CA ASP A 222 7.43 10.62 0.88
C ASP A 222 6.03 11.00 1.38
N ALA A 223 5.00 10.84 0.53
CA ALA A 223 3.61 11.10 0.91
C ALA A 223 3.14 10.15 2.04
N CYS A 224 3.51 8.88 1.98
CA CYS A 224 3.24 7.90 3.03
C CYS A 224 3.92 8.30 4.35
N THR A 225 5.18 8.70 4.32
CA THR A 225 5.94 9.16 5.49
C THR A 225 5.26 10.37 6.14
N PHE A 226 4.80 11.32 5.34
CA PHE A 226 4.04 12.47 5.83
C PHE A 226 2.73 12.03 6.50
N LEU A 227 1.92 11.19 5.86
CA LEU A 227 0.64 10.75 6.41
C LEU A 227 0.78 9.92 7.69
N LEU A 228 1.88 9.16 7.86
CA LEU A 228 2.19 8.42 9.07
C LEU A 228 2.76 9.30 10.19
N SER A 229 3.24 10.50 9.88
CA SER A 229 3.89 11.40 10.82
C SER A 229 2.89 12.26 11.61
N ASN A 230 3.41 12.95 12.62
CA ASN A 230 2.65 13.93 13.40
C ASN A 230 2.33 15.21 12.60
N ALA A 231 3.01 15.46 11.47
CA ALA A 231 2.65 16.57 10.58
C ALA A 231 1.22 16.41 10.02
N ALA A 232 0.75 15.17 9.86
CA ALA A 232 -0.61 14.85 9.41
C ALA A 232 -1.60 14.61 10.58
N ARG A 233 -1.34 15.11 11.80
CA ARG A 233 -2.13 14.82 13.03
C ARG A 233 -3.60 15.20 12.95
N PHE A 234 -4.00 16.04 12.02
CA PHE A 234 -5.39 16.47 11.83
C PHE A 234 -5.96 16.05 10.46
N ILE A 235 -5.35 15.04 9.83
CA ILE A 235 -5.78 14.49 8.55
C ILE A 235 -6.27 13.05 8.77
N THR A 236 -7.56 12.80 8.52
CA THR A 236 -8.16 11.46 8.56
C THR A 236 -9.25 11.35 7.50
N GLY A 237 -9.46 10.15 6.94
CA GLY A 237 -10.45 9.87 5.89
C GLY A 237 -10.06 10.36 4.49
N THR A 238 -8.85 10.91 4.30
CA THR A 238 -8.40 11.35 2.98
C THR A 238 -7.96 10.19 2.11
N ILE A 239 -8.27 10.32 0.82
CA ILE A 239 -7.65 9.52 -0.25
C ILE A 239 -6.75 10.51 -0.99
N LEU A 240 -5.47 10.53 -0.65
CA LEU A 240 -4.50 11.49 -1.18
C LEU A 240 -4.00 11.03 -2.55
N PRO A 241 -4.35 11.72 -3.64
CA PRO A 241 -3.75 11.43 -4.95
C PRO A 241 -2.26 11.78 -4.95
N VAL A 242 -1.44 10.81 -5.34
CA VAL A 242 -0.01 10.97 -5.61
C VAL A 242 0.23 10.44 -7.03
N SER A 243 -0.35 11.14 -7.98
CA SER A 243 -0.66 10.66 -9.33
C SER A 243 -0.08 11.53 -10.44
N GLY A 244 0.60 12.62 -10.09
CA GLY A 244 1.04 13.61 -11.07
C GLY A 244 -0.12 14.24 -11.88
N GLY A 245 -1.36 14.16 -11.38
CA GLY A 245 -2.55 14.69 -12.01
C GLY A 245 -3.22 13.75 -13.03
N ALA A 246 -2.86 12.49 -13.05
CA ALA A 246 -3.38 11.51 -14.04
C ALA A 246 -4.90 11.32 -13.99
N GLU A 247 -5.54 11.56 -12.83
CA GLU A 247 -6.99 11.41 -12.65
C GLU A 247 -7.78 12.72 -12.88
N LEU A 248 -7.14 13.83 -13.21
CA LEU A 248 -7.81 15.15 -13.29
C LEU A 248 -8.69 15.33 -14.53
N GLY A 249 -8.66 14.41 -15.48
CA GLY A 249 -9.48 14.44 -16.68
C GLY A 249 -8.70 14.63 -17.98
N TYR A 250 -9.42 15.09 -19.02
CA TYR A 250 -8.85 15.21 -20.36
C TYR A 250 -7.88 16.39 -20.45
N ARG A 251 -6.79 16.21 -21.20
CA ARG A 251 -5.92 17.29 -21.62
C ARG A 251 -5.69 17.23 -23.14
N THR A 252 -5.59 18.38 -23.77
CA THR A 252 -5.14 18.48 -25.16
C THR A 252 -3.63 18.23 -25.17
N LEU A 253 -3.19 17.17 -25.84
CA LEU A 253 -1.77 16.98 -26.11
C LEU A 253 -1.40 17.98 -27.22
N ILE A 254 -0.71 19.04 -26.86
CA ILE A 254 -0.14 20.01 -27.79
C ILE A 254 1.24 19.51 -28.21
#